data_799fb41e38caaf79ce70d7c1dc2a848b
#
_entry.id   799fb41e38caaf79ce70d7c1dc2a848b
#
_cell.length_a   1.000
_cell.length_b   1.000
_cell.length_c   1.000
_cell.angle_alpha   90.00
_cell.angle_beta   90.00
_cell.angle_gamma   90.00
#
_symmetry.space_group_name_H-M   'P 1'
#
loop_
_entity.id
_entity.type
_entity.pdbx_description
1 polymer ?
#
loop_
_entity_poly.entity_id
_entity_poly.type
_entity_poly.pdbx_seq_one_letter_code
_entity_poly.pdbx_strand_id
1 'polypeptide(L)'
;MAFSLTAILRDTKKQQIKEYVKNMHSANAFAPMNNFVPMNNANANHYPPLSANVPANVPANVPANVPANVPSKIFIIPYRNRENQKKEFLRHMKEVVLVDEPEGSYEIYFAHQYDARPFNRGAMKNIGFLAMKRKYPLYYNQITFIFHDVDTFPSVKDMIGYETTYGIVKHYYGYEFALGGIFAIKGIDFERSLGFPNFWGWGLEDNVIQERCLEIGLTIDRTEFYHMQDTRIIRAFDGFNRIISKRDTVVYKRETPDNLTSLKNIKWFITNDYINITHFDSGMDPNSQEYASHDIRNGNKLLVPQGYDRRSWKINTTFKKHF
;
A
#
# COMPACT_ATOMS: atom_id res chain seq x y z
N MET A 1 -15.29 -45.21 -17.86
CA MET A 1 -14.92 -43.80 -18.18
C MET A 1 -14.65 -43.08 -16.86
N ALA A 2 -13.40 -43.01 -16.45
CA ALA A 2 -13.02 -42.30 -15.23
C ALA A 2 -12.55 -40.90 -15.62
N PHE A 3 -13.40 -39.91 -15.44
CA PHE A 3 -12.96 -38.53 -15.50
C PHE A 3 -12.06 -38.25 -14.30
N SER A 4 -10.84 -37.82 -14.56
CA SER A 4 -9.85 -37.56 -13.52
C SER A 4 -10.34 -36.47 -12.55
N LEU A 5 -10.30 -36.76 -11.26
CA LEU A 5 -10.64 -35.82 -10.17
C LEU A 5 -9.92 -34.46 -10.32
N THR A 6 -8.75 -34.49 -10.94
CA THR A 6 -7.92 -33.30 -11.24
C THR A 6 -8.54 -32.38 -12.31
N ALA A 7 -9.29 -32.93 -13.27
CA ALA A 7 -10.00 -32.14 -14.29
C ALA A 7 -11.20 -31.43 -13.68
N ILE A 8 -11.96 -32.12 -12.83
CA ILE A 8 -13.12 -31.55 -12.11
C ILE A 8 -12.69 -30.41 -11.19
N LEU A 9 -11.60 -30.59 -10.45
CA LEU A 9 -11.03 -29.55 -9.57
C LEU A 9 -10.51 -28.33 -10.35
N ARG A 10 -9.97 -28.51 -11.56
CA ARG A 10 -9.56 -27.40 -12.44
C ARG A 10 -10.73 -26.59 -12.96
N ASP A 11 -11.82 -27.26 -13.33
CA ASP A 11 -13.02 -26.59 -13.86
C ASP A 11 -13.78 -25.88 -12.75
N THR A 12 -13.88 -26.44 -11.54
CA THR A 12 -14.46 -25.79 -10.39
C THR A 12 -13.67 -24.52 -9.99
N LYS A 13 -12.34 -24.57 -10.04
CA LYS A 13 -11.50 -23.37 -9.79
C LYS A 13 -11.68 -22.30 -10.85
N LYS A 14 -11.75 -22.66 -12.13
CA LYS A 14 -12.03 -21.72 -13.23
C LYS A 14 -13.41 -21.06 -13.08
N GLN A 15 -14.38 -21.84 -12.64
CA GLN A 15 -15.74 -21.34 -12.42
C GLN A 15 -15.79 -20.38 -11.21
N GLN A 16 -15.13 -20.69 -10.12
CA GLN A 16 -15.01 -19.80 -8.96
C GLN A 16 -14.31 -18.47 -9.28
N ILE A 17 -13.27 -18.49 -10.12
CA ILE A 17 -12.60 -17.27 -10.58
C ILE A 17 -13.52 -16.45 -11.50
N LYS A 18 -14.27 -17.10 -12.41
CA LYS A 18 -15.25 -16.43 -13.27
C LYS A 18 -16.39 -15.82 -12.46
N GLU A 19 -16.86 -16.52 -11.44
CA GLU A 19 -17.93 -16.05 -10.56
C GLU A 19 -17.45 -14.90 -9.66
N TYR A 20 -16.23 -14.96 -9.15
CA TYR A 20 -15.60 -13.86 -8.43
C TYR A 20 -15.48 -12.61 -9.32
N VAL A 21 -14.99 -12.75 -10.56
CA VAL A 21 -14.93 -11.66 -11.54
C VAL A 21 -16.32 -11.14 -11.91
N LYS A 22 -17.29 -12.02 -12.08
CA LYS A 22 -18.69 -11.65 -12.38
C LYS A 22 -19.36 -10.90 -11.23
N ASN A 23 -19.13 -11.33 -9.99
CA ASN A 23 -19.65 -10.66 -8.79
C ASN A 23 -18.98 -9.30 -8.55
N MET A 24 -17.75 -9.11 -9.00
CA MET A 24 -17.10 -7.79 -9.04
C MET A 24 -17.76 -6.83 -10.04
N HIS A 25 -18.37 -7.34 -11.12
CA HIS A 25 -19.08 -6.53 -12.12
C HIS A 25 -20.52 -6.20 -11.69
N SER A 26 -21.16 -7.05 -10.90
CA SER A 26 -22.55 -6.84 -10.46
C SER A 26 -22.70 -5.93 -9.23
N ALA A 27 -21.61 -5.67 -8.49
CA ALA A 27 -21.62 -4.75 -7.34
C ALA A 27 -21.59 -3.26 -7.73
N ASN A 28 -21.53 -2.92 -9.01
CA ASN A 28 -21.33 -1.55 -9.53
C ASN A 28 -22.60 -0.79 -9.93
N ALA A 29 -23.76 -1.15 -9.38
CA ALA A 29 -24.99 -0.39 -9.61
C ALA A 29 -25.18 0.67 -8.50
N PHE A 30 -24.39 1.75 -8.51
CA PHE A 30 -24.62 2.92 -7.67
C PHE A 30 -24.75 4.20 -8.51
N ALA A 31 -25.72 5.05 -8.10
CA ALA A 31 -26.10 6.28 -8.74
C ALA A 31 -24.95 7.32 -8.77
N PRO A 32 -24.92 8.22 -9.78
CA PRO A 32 -23.88 9.24 -9.88
C PRO A 32 -24.08 10.33 -8.82
N MET A 33 -23.13 10.54 -7.97
CA MET A 33 -23.04 11.73 -7.11
C MET A 33 -22.28 12.84 -7.84
N ASN A 34 -22.96 13.97 -8.04
CA ASN A 34 -22.43 15.18 -8.66
C ASN A 34 -21.56 15.98 -7.70
N ASN A 35 -20.28 15.65 -7.58
CA ASN A 35 -19.23 16.60 -7.15
C ASN A 35 -17.87 16.06 -7.60
N PHE A 36 -17.65 16.14 -8.88
CA PHE A 36 -16.43 15.70 -9.54
C PHE A 36 -15.41 16.83 -9.58
N VAL A 37 -14.24 16.66 -9.00
CA VAL A 37 -13.09 17.56 -9.21
C VAL A 37 -12.07 16.81 -10.07
N PRO A 38 -12.02 17.06 -11.38
CA PRO A 38 -11.04 16.44 -12.25
C PRO A 38 -9.65 17.00 -11.98
N MET A 39 -8.66 16.11 -11.82
CA MET A 39 -7.26 16.49 -11.88
C MET A 39 -6.84 16.74 -13.31
N ASN A 40 -6.72 18.01 -13.71
CA ASN A 40 -6.03 18.36 -14.95
C ASN A 40 -4.51 18.34 -14.70
N ASN A 41 -3.82 17.41 -15.35
CA ASN A 41 -2.36 17.18 -15.28
C ASN A 41 -1.54 18.29 -16.00
N ALA A 42 -1.91 19.56 -15.92
CA ALA A 42 -1.17 20.63 -16.59
C ALA A 42 0.22 20.94 -15.97
N ASN A 43 0.56 20.37 -14.80
CA ASN A 43 1.82 20.66 -14.09
C ASN A 43 2.63 19.41 -13.67
N ALA A 44 2.47 18.26 -14.34
CA ALA A 44 3.21 17.04 -14.00
C ALA A 44 4.66 16.98 -14.56
N ASN A 45 5.14 18.02 -15.23
CA ASN A 45 6.36 17.94 -16.02
C ASN A 45 7.45 18.89 -15.57
N HIS A 46 7.87 18.91 -14.31
CA HIS A 46 9.23 19.43 -13.96
C HIS A 46 9.62 18.97 -12.56
N TYR A 47 10.09 17.73 -12.47
CA TYR A 47 11.00 17.37 -11.40
C TYR A 47 12.42 17.36 -11.97
N PRO A 48 13.37 18.12 -11.40
CA PRO A 48 14.77 18.02 -11.82
C PRO A 48 15.28 16.61 -11.55
N PRO A 49 16.19 16.08 -12.36
CA PRO A 49 16.81 14.79 -12.11
C PRO A 49 17.47 14.83 -10.73
N LEU A 50 17.21 13.79 -9.91
CA LEU A 50 17.81 13.63 -8.61
C LEU A 50 19.34 13.58 -8.77
N SER A 51 20.04 14.61 -8.28
CA SER A 51 21.50 14.56 -8.20
C SER A 51 21.88 13.58 -7.10
N ALA A 52 22.82 12.68 -7.40
CA ALA A 52 23.24 11.55 -6.59
C ALA A 52 23.93 11.90 -5.24
N ASN A 53 23.96 13.17 -4.84
CA ASN A 53 24.70 13.65 -3.67
C ASN A 53 23.93 14.69 -2.85
N VAL A 54 22.69 14.40 -2.45
CA VAL A 54 22.02 15.23 -1.44
C VAL A 54 22.09 14.50 -0.11
N PRO A 55 22.81 15.02 0.90
CA PRO A 55 22.72 14.53 2.27
C PRO A 55 21.27 14.59 2.74
N ALA A 56 20.88 13.75 3.71
CA ALA A 56 19.57 13.75 4.34
C ALA A 56 19.34 15.05 5.16
N ASN A 57 19.42 16.21 4.52
CA ASN A 57 19.22 17.50 5.14
C ASN A 57 17.78 17.95 4.93
N VAL A 58 17.20 18.48 5.98
CA VAL A 58 15.89 19.14 5.97
C VAL A 58 15.81 20.11 4.79
N PRO A 59 14.78 20.06 3.93
CA PRO A 59 14.64 20.99 2.81
C PRO A 59 14.70 22.44 3.32
N ALA A 60 15.45 23.29 2.64
CA ALA A 60 15.66 24.69 3.03
C ALA A 60 14.38 25.56 3.15
N ASN A 61 13.23 25.06 2.67
CA ASN A 61 11.95 25.75 2.61
C ASN A 61 10.84 25.07 3.44
N VAL A 62 11.16 24.43 4.55
CA VAL A 62 10.14 23.92 5.47
C VAL A 62 9.58 25.10 6.28
N PRO A 63 8.25 25.42 6.21
CA PRO A 63 7.69 26.47 7.02
C PRO A 63 7.94 26.23 8.51
N ALA A 64 8.47 27.20 9.21
CA ALA A 64 8.79 27.09 10.64
C ALA A 64 7.54 26.93 11.52
N ASN A 65 6.38 27.42 11.06
CA ASN A 65 5.11 27.35 11.77
C ASN A 65 4.08 26.57 10.95
N VAL A 66 3.69 25.40 11.42
CA VAL A 66 2.60 24.61 10.86
C VAL A 66 1.30 25.06 11.49
N PRO A 67 0.28 25.45 10.69
CA PRO A 67 -1.02 25.83 11.22
C PRO A 67 -1.67 24.66 12.00
N ALA A 68 -2.43 24.97 13.05
CA ALA A 68 -3.10 23.97 13.89
C ALA A 68 -4.08 23.04 13.15
N ASN A 69 -4.54 23.45 11.96
CA ASN A 69 -5.42 22.64 11.11
C ASN A 69 -4.68 21.70 10.14
N VAL A 70 -3.36 21.63 10.21
CA VAL A 70 -2.56 20.69 9.43
C VAL A 70 -2.15 19.53 10.32
N PRO A 71 -2.56 18.28 10.01
CA PRO A 71 -2.21 17.13 10.84
C PRO A 71 -0.71 16.84 10.81
N SER A 72 -0.18 16.39 11.93
CA SER A 72 1.20 15.88 12.01
C SER A 72 1.37 14.49 11.39
N LYS A 73 0.27 13.72 11.38
CA LYS A 73 0.21 12.32 10.94
C LYS A 73 -0.94 12.09 9.96
N ILE A 74 -0.69 11.35 8.89
CA ILE A 74 -1.73 10.90 7.95
C ILE A 74 -1.57 9.40 7.71
N PHE A 75 -2.62 8.64 8.02
CA PHE A 75 -2.70 7.21 7.75
C PHE A 75 -3.26 6.98 6.35
N ILE A 76 -2.54 6.25 5.51
CA ILE A 76 -2.97 5.82 4.17
C ILE A 76 -3.15 4.32 4.17
N ILE A 77 -4.40 3.88 4.03
CA ILE A 77 -4.80 2.48 4.08
C ILE A 77 -5.30 2.05 2.69
N PRO A 78 -4.58 1.19 1.95
CA PRO A 78 -5.08 0.67 0.68
C PRO A 78 -6.33 -0.19 0.94
N TYR A 79 -7.41 0.12 0.23
CA TYR A 79 -8.72 -0.44 0.56
C TYR A 79 -9.49 -0.94 -0.66
N ARG A 80 -10.08 -2.11 -0.51
CA ARG A 80 -11.12 -2.66 -1.38
C ARG A 80 -11.87 -3.80 -0.70
N ASN A 81 -13.21 -3.72 -0.64
CA ASN A 81 -14.11 -4.80 -0.20
C ASN A 81 -13.71 -5.41 1.16
N ARG A 82 -13.39 -4.59 2.14
CA ARG A 82 -12.97 -4.97 3.50
C ARG A 82 -13.78 -4.23 4.56
N GLU A 83 -15.11 -4.17 4.38
CA GLU A 83 -15.98 -3.33 5.22
C GLU A 83 -15.91 -3.72 6.71
N ASN A 84 -15.91 -5.01 7.02
CA ASN A 84 -15.81 -5.47 8.40
C ASN A 84 -14.46 -5.11 9.03
N GLN A 85 -13.36 -5.35 8.30
CA GLN A 85 -12.01 -4.99 8.77
C GLN A 85 -11.88 -3.48 8.93
N LYS A 86 -12.41 -2.68 8.00
CA LYS A 86 -12.43 -1.22 8.11
C LYS A 86 -13.18 -0.74 9.34
N LYS A 87 -14.38 -1.27 9.58
CA LYS A 87 -15.20 -0.90 10.74
C LYS A 87 -14.46 -1.20 12.05
N GLU A 88 -13.87 -2.40 12.15
CA GLU A 88 -13.11 -2.81 13.32
C GLU A 88 -11.85 -1.96 13.49
N PHE A 89 -11.10 -1.72 12.40
CA PHE A 89 -9.92 -0.86 12.38
C PHE A 89 -10.24 0.54 12.88
N LEU A 90 -11.24 1.21 12.30
CA LEU A 90 -11.61 2.58 12.69
C LEU A 90 -12.03 2.68 14.14
N ARG A 91 -12.85 1.73 14.60
CA ARG A 91 -13.28 1.68 15.98
C ARG A 91 -12.08 1.55 16.91
N HIS A 92 -11.22 0.56 16.66
CA HIS A 92 -10.07 0.26 17.51
C HIS A 92 -9.03 1.38 17.49
N MET A 93 -8.72 1.93 16.31
CA MET A 93 -7.78 3.04 16.20
C MET A 93 -8.26 4.28 16.99
N LYS A 94 -9.54 4.64 16.88
CA LYS A 94 -10.09 5.83 17.56
C LYS A 94 -10.33 5.63 19.06
N GLU A 95 -10.80 4.45 19.46
CA GLU A 95 -11.21 4.19 20.85
C GLU A 95 -10.06 3.67 21.73
N VAL A 96 -9.00 3.11 21.13
CA VAL A 96 -7.90 2.49 21.87
C VAL A 96 -6.56 3.11 21.51
N VAL A 97 -6.16 3.04 20.24
CA VAL A 97 -4.77 3.35 19.84
C VAL A 97 -4.48 4.85 19.84
N LEU A 98 -5.37 5.64 19.28
CA LEU A 98 -5.22 7.10 19.10
C LEU A 98 -6.12 7.91 20.03
N VAL A 99 -6.61 7.30 21.11
CA VAL A 99 -7.60 7.90 22.02
C VAL A 99 -7.10 9.19 22.69
N ASP A 100 -5.82 9.27 22.96
CA ASP A 100 -5.18 10.42 23.63
C ASP A 100 -4.53 11.40 22.61
N GLU A 101 -4.62 11.12 21.31
CA GLU A 101 -4.08 12.02 20.29
C GLU A 101 -4.94 13.30 20.22
N PRO A 102 -4.32 14.48 20.16
CA PRO A 102 -5.04 15.74 20.06
C PRO A 102 -5.96 15.77 18.83
N GLU A 103 -7.13 16.38 18.96
CA GLU A 103 -8.06 16.57 17.86
C GLU A 103 -7.37 17.33 16.71
N GLY A 104 -7.49 16.80 15.48
CA GLY A 104 -6.87 17.37 14.29
C GLY A 104 -5.37 17.06 14.13
N SER A 105 -4.72 16.38 15.10
CA SER A 105 -3.31 15.99 14.98
C SER A 105 -3.07 14.87 13.97
N TYR A 106 -4.09 14.09 13.64
CA TYR A 106 -4.03 13.02 12.67
C TYR A 106 -5.26 12.94 11.75
N GLU A 107 -5.06 12.35 10.58
CA GLU A 107 -6.14 11.98 9.66
C GLU A 107 -5.97 10.53 9.21
N ILE A 108 -7.09 9.83 8.98
CA ILE A 108 -7.12 8.44 8.48
C ILE A 108 -7.86 8.41 7.16
N TYR A 109 -7.21 7.91 6.10
CA TYR A 109 -7.81 7.77 4.78
C TYR A 109 -7.67 6.37 4.22
N PHE A 110 -8.80 5.84 3.75
CA PHE A 110 -8.86 4.61 2.97
C PHE A 110 -8.71 4.95 1.49
N ALA A 111 -7.55 4.66 0.92
CA ALA A 111 -7.30 4.79 -0.51
C ALA A 111 -8.06 3.67 -1.25
N HIS A 112 -9.29 3.98 -1.64
CA HIS A 112 -10.28 3.03 -2.14
C HIS A 112 -10.19 2.92 -3.65
N GLN A 113 -9.76 1.76 -4.13
CA GLN A 113 -9.86 1.46 -5.56
C GLN A 113 -11.32 1.20 -5.92
N TYR A 114 -11.98 2.19 -6.54
CA TYR A 114 -13.41 2.21 -6.82
C TYR A 114 -13.76 1.57 -8.16
N ASP A 115 -12.77 1.20 -8.97
CA ASP A 115 -12.96 0.51 -10.26
C ASP A 115 -13.02 -1.02 -10.11
N ALA A 116 -13.34 -1.72 -11.22
CA ALA A 116 -13.50 -3.18 -11.24
C ALA A 116 -12.21 -3.96 -11.58
N ARG A 117 -11.10 -3.26 -11.87
CA ARG A 117 -9.81 -3.90 -12.22
C ARG A 117 -9.24 -4.66 -11.03
N PRO A 118 -8.29 -5.59 -11.21
CA PRO A 118 -7.58 -6.22 -10.11
C PRO A 118 -7.03 -5.21 -9.11
N PHE A 119 -6.93 -5.60 -7.84
CA PHE A 119 -6.50 -4.67 -6.80
C PHE A 119 -5.02 -4.32 -6.94
N ASN A 120 -4.72 -3.02 -6.97
CA ASN A 120 -3.38 -2.46 -7.08
C ASN A 120 -3.01 -1.73 -5.79
N ARG A 121 -2.42 -2.45 -4.83
CA ARG A 121 -2.09 -1.93 -3.50
C ARG A 121 -1.08 -0.78 -3.57
N GLY A 122 -0.04 -0.92 -4.39
CA GLY A 122 0.99 0.10 -4.56
C GLY A 122 0.42 1.39 -5.12
N ALA A 123 -0.39 1.32 -6.19
CA ALA A 123 -1.06 2.49 -6.74
C ALA A 123 -1.99 3.17 -5.72
N MET A 124 -2.73 2.40 -4.91
CA MET A 124 -3.60 2.97 -3.88
C MET A 124 -2.80 3.75 -2.84
N LYS A 125 -1.69 3.20 -2.35
CA LYS A 125 -0.78 3.89 -1.42
C LYS A 125 -0.19 5.16 -2.05
N ASN A 126 0.27 5.10 -3.29
CA ASN A 126 0.80 6.23 -4.05
C ASN A 126 -0.25 7.32 -4.27
N ILE A 127 -1.45 6.98 -4.73
CA ILE A 127 -2.51 7.94 -5.00
C ILE A 127 -3.04 8.55 -3.70
N GLY A 128 -3.11 7.77 -2.62
CA GLY A 128 -3.41 8.27 -1.29
C GLY A 128 -2.44 9.37 -0.86
N PHE A 129 -1.13 9.15 -1.05
CA PHE A 129 -0.11 10.17 -0.81
C PHE A 129 -0.30 11.39 -1.72
N LEU A 130 -0.50 11.21 -3.03
CA LEU A 130 -0.70 12.33 -3.98
C LEU A 130 -1.93 13.17 -3.65
N ALA A 131 -3.01 12.54 -3.20
CA ALA A 131 -4.21 13.24 -2.76
C ALA A 131 -3.93 14.14 -1.54
N MET A 132 -3.17 13.63 -0.57
CA MET A 132 -2.80 14.41 0.62
C MET A 132 -1.73 15.46 0.32
N LYS A 133 -0.79 15.18 -0.55
CA LYS A 133 0.13 16.21 -1.06
C LYS A 133 -0.63 17.37 -1.72
N ARG A 134 -1.70 17.08 -2.48
CA ARG A 134 -2.57 18.12 -3.05
C ARG A 134 -3.38 18.87 -1.99
N LYS A 135 -3.84 18.17 -0.94
CA LYS A 135 -4.59 18.76 0.17
C LYS A 135 -3.70 19.70 1.00
N TYR A 136 -2.44 19.33 1.21
CA TYR A 136 -1.45 20.03 2.03
C TYR A 136 -0.18 20.39 1.26
N PRO A 137 -0.25 21.17 0.16
CA PRO A 137 0.86 21.37 -0.77
C PRO A 137 2.09 22.04 -0.14
N LEU A 138 1.91 22.85 0.89
CA LEU A 138 3.00 23.54 1.58
C LEU A 138 3.56 22.73 2.77
N TYR A 139 2.84 21.72 3.25
CA TYR A 139 3.16 21.04 4.50
C TYR A 139 3.38 19.53 4.37
N TYR A 140 2.99 18.89 3.24
CA TYR A 140 3.10 17.45 3.07
C TYR A 140 4.50 16.90 3.34
N ASN A 141 5.53 17.70 3.05
CA ASN A 141 6.94 17.32 3.21
C ASN A 141 7.31 17.01 4.67
N GLN A 142 6.69 17.68 5.64
CA GLN A 142 6.92 17.48 7.07
C GLN A 142 5.88 16.59 7.75
N ILE A 143 4.75 16.32 7.11
CA ILE A 143 3.76 15.37 7.62
C ILE A 143 4.35 13.96 7.65
N THR A 144 4.08 13.24 8.72
CA THR A 144 4.39 11.80 8.80
C THR A 144 3.28 11.02 8.11
N PHE A 145 3.62 10.31 7.03
CA PHE A 145 2.71 9.37 6.37
C PHE A 145 2.88 8.00 6.97
N ILE A 146 1.79 7.39 7.42
CA ILE A 146 1.73 6.04 7.93
C ILE A 146 1.03 5.17 6.90
N PHE A 147 1.77 4.25 6.28
CA PHE A 147 1.19 3.23 5.43
C PHE A 147 0.82 2.04 6.28
N HIS A 148 -0.46 1.66 6.25
CA HIS A 148 -1.02 0.72 7.18
C HIS A 148 -1.99 -0.24 6.50
N ASP A 149 -1.93 -1.53 6.84
CA ASP A 149 -2.90 -2.49 6.34
C ASP A 149 -4.20 -2.41 7.16
N VAL A 150 -5.35 -2.60 6.51
CA VAL A 150 -6.67 -2.47 7.14
C VAL A 150 -7.00 -3.59 8.12
N ASP A 151 -6.27 -4.69 8.03
CA ASP A 151 -6.52 -5.93 8.78
C ASP A 151 -5.52 -6.17 9.93
N THR A 152 -4.68 -5.18 10.24
CA THR A 152 -3.68 -5.28 11.31
C THR A 152 -3.66 -4.01 12.14
N PHE A 153 -3.60 -4.10 13.47
CA PHE A 153 -3.49 -2.93 14.34
C PHE A 153 -2.95 -3.30 15.72
N PRO A 154 -2.29 -2.36 16.43
CA PRO A 154 -1.78 -2.58 17.79
C PRO A 154 -2.89 -2.94 18.75
N SER A 155 -2.66 -3.85 19.70
CA SER A 155 -3.69 -4.30 20.65
C SER A 155 -4.01 -3.27 21.74
N VAL A 156 -3.06 -2.40 22.07
CA VAL A 156 -3.19 -1.37 23.09
C VAL A 156 -2.60 -0.05 22.64
N LYS A 157 -2.97 1.04 23.32
CA LYS A 157 -2.36 2.35 23.13
C LYS A 157 -0.87 2.35 23.50
N ASP A 158 -0.16 3.37 23.06
CA ASP A 158 1.27 3.62 23.33
C ASP A 158 2.21 2.48 22.89
N MET A 159 1.70 1.49 22.18
CA MET A 159 2.49 0.39 21.66
C MET A 159 3.30 0.78 20.41
N ILE A 160 2.77 1.69 19.61
CA ILE A 160 3.39 2.26 18.41
C ILE A 160 3.24 3.78 18.45
N GLY A 161 4.35 4.51 18.41
CA GLY A 161 4.34 5.97 18.47
C GLY A 161 3.94 6.65 17.16
N TYR A 162 4.01 5.96 16.02
CA TYR A 162 3.73 6.46 14.67
C TYR A 162 4.54 7.72 14.28
N GLU A 163 5.62 7.99 14.98
CA GLU A 163 6.48 9.15 14.73
C GLU A 163 7.73 8.75 13.95
N THR A 164 8.19 9.68 13.11
CA THR A 164 9.49 9.57 12.46
C THR A 164 10.08 10.93 12.17
N THR A 165 11.36 10.96 11.81
CA THR A 165 12.11 12.16 11.42
C THR A 165 12.61 12.02 9.98
N TYR A 166 13.12 13.12 9.41
CA TYR A 166 13.72 13.11 8.08
C TYR A 166 14.88 12.12 8.00
N GLY A 167 14.95 11.39 6.91
CA GLY A 167 15.99 10.39 6.68
C GLY A 167 15.73 9.04 7.36
N ILE A 168 14.67 8.92 8.16
CA ILE A 168 14.32 7.70 8.90
C ILE A 168 12.95 7.17 8.48
N VAL A 169 12.90 5.89 8.14
CA VAL A 169 11.66 5.12 7.97
C VAL A 169 11.48 4.26 9.20
N LYS A 170 10.45 4.52 10.00
CA LYS A 170 10.09 3.65 11.13
C LYS A 170 9.25 2.49 10.63
N HIS A 171 9.73 1.26 10.81
CA HIS A 171 9.00 0.05 10.44
C HIS A 171 8.54 -0.68 11.69
N TYR A 172 7.24 -0.68 11.92
CA TYR A 172 6.65 -1.17 13.17
C TYR A 172 6.16 -2.62 13.11
N TYR A 173 5.68 -3.08 11.95
CA TYR A 173 5.11 -4.42 11.83
C TYR A 173 5.25 -4.96 10.41
N GLY A 174 5.58 -6.24 10.29
CA GLY A 174 5.67 -6.94 9.00
C GLY A 174 6.82 -7.93 8.92
N TYR A 175 7.40 -8.02 7.73
CA TYR A 175 8.64 -8.78 7.48
C TYR A 175 9.83 -7.82 7.40
N GLU A 176 10.99 -8.20 7.93
CA GLU A 176 12.19 -7.37 7.92
C GLU A 176 12.72 -7.03 6.51
N PHE A 177 12.40 -7.86 5.53
CA PHE A 177 12.84 -7.71 4.15
C PHE A 177 11.87 -6.91 3.26
N ALA A 178 10.81 -6.34 3.83
CA ALA A 178 9.79 -5.60 3.08
C ALA A 178 9.10 -4.56 3.97
N LEU A 179 8.93 -3.34 3.50
CA LEU A 179 8.16 -2.28 4.19
C LEU A 179 6.66 -2.50 3.99
N GLY A 180 6.16 -3.61 4.59
CA GLY A 180 4.75 -3.96 4.62
C GLY A 180 4.15 -3.82 6.02
N GLY A 181 2.86 -4.09 6.14
CA GLY A 181 2.14 -4.04 7.41
C GLY A 181 1.95 -2.62 7.94
N ILE A 182 2.90 -2.14 8.77
CA ILE A 182 2.82 -0.79 9.38
C ILE A 182 4.19 -0.12 9.32
N PHE A 183 4.30 1.01 8.59
CA PHE A 183 5.50 1.84 8.65
C PHE A 183 5.16 3.33 8.50
N ALA A 184 6.06 4.18 9.01
CA ALA A 184 5.95 5.63 8.95
C ALA A 184 7.17 6.24 8.24
N ILE A 185 6.91 7.27 7.43
CA ILE A 185 7.92 7.99 6.65
C ILE A 185 7.51 9.46 6.50
N LYS A 186 8.47 10.39 6.47
CA LYS A 186 8.16 11.78 6.12
C LYS A 186 7.76 11.92 4.65
N GLY A 187 6.79 12.82 4.37
CA GLY A 187 6.26 12.98 3.02
C GLY A 187 7.31 13.30 1.97
N ILE A 188 8.32 14.12 2.31
CA ILE A 188 9.44 14.41 1.40
C ILE A 188 10.29 13.16 1.11
N ASP A 189 10.52 12.32 2.13
CA ASP A 189 11.33 11.10 1.97
C ASP A 189 10.57 10.05 1.15
N PHE A 190 9.24 9.96 1.34
CA PHE A 190 8.41 9.11 0.49
C PHE A 190 8.42 9.57 -0.97
N GLU A 191 8.32 10.86 -1.22
CA GLU A 191 8.40 11.40 -2.58
C GLU A 191 9.78 11.13 -3.21
N ARG A 192 10.86 11.35 -2.48
CA ARG A 192 12.23 11.07 -2.93
C ARG A 192 12.48 9.60 -3.24
N SER A 193 11.85 8.70 -2.50
CA SER A 193 11.91 7.25 -2.77
C SER A 193 11.15 6.83 -4.03
N LEU A 194 10.41 7.74 -4.66
CA LEU A 194 9.50 7.49 -5.79
C LEU A 194 8.33 6.56 -5.44
N GLY A 195 8.07 6.30 -4.15
CA GLY A 195 6.95 5.52 -3.68
C GLY A 195 6.97 4.06 -4.12
N PHE A 196 5.80 3.44 -4.09
CA PHE A 196 5.61 2.04 -4.45
C PHE A 196 5.63 1.81 -5.96
N PRO A 197 5.97 0.60 -6.45
CA PRO A 197 5.60 0.17 -7.78
C PRO A 197 4.08 0.00 -7.86
N ASN A 198 3.51 0.18 -9.06
CA ASN A 198 2.06 0.08 -9.28
C ASN A 198 1.68 -1.33 -9.80
N PHE A 199 2.10 -2.37 -9.10
CA PHE A 199 1.86 -3.75 -9.46
C PHE A 199 0.39 -4.13 -9.33
N TRP A 200 -0.10 -4.91 -10.29
CA TRP A 200 -1.45 -5.47 -10.27
C TRP A 200 -1.47 -6.80 -9.51
N GLY A 201 -2.35 -6.91 -8.55
CA GLY A 201 -2.43 -8.06 -7.67
C GLY A 201 -1.65 -7.86 -6.38
N TRP A 202 -1.36 -8.98 -5.69
CA TRP A 202 -0.75 -8.97 -4.37
C TRP A 202 0.73 -9.34 -4.43
N GLY A 203 1.55 -8.61 -3.69
CA GLY A 203 2.92 -8.97 -3.33
C GLY A 203 4.00 -8.17 -4.06
N LEU A 204 5.16 -8.12 -3.43
CA LEU A 204 6.41 -7.53 -3.90
C LEU A 204 6.48 -6.00 -3.91
N GLU A 205 5.36 -5.28 -3.83
CA GLU A 205 5.37 -3.82 -3.76
C GLU A 205 6.10 -3.31 -2.53
N ASP A 206 5.95 -4.00 -1.41
CA ASP A 206 6.56 -3.66 -0.13
C ASP A 206 8.08 -3.94 -0.11
N ASN A 207 8.56 -4.90 -0.90
CA ASN A 207 9.98 -5.14 -1.10
C ASN A 207 10.64 -4.01 -1.89
N VAL A 208 10.01 -3.60 -2.99
CA VAL A 208 10.55 -2.55 -3.87
C VAL A 208 10.64 -1.20 -3.15
N ILE A 209 9.64 -0.80 -2.37
CA ILE A 209 9.72 0.46 -1.63
C ILE A 209 10.83 0.42 -0.57
N GLN A 210 11.05 -0.72 0.09
CA GLN A 210 12.17 -0.87 1.01
C GLN A 210 13.51 -0.63 0.32
N GLU A 211 13.72 -1.24 -0.83
CA GLU A 211 14.95 -1.07 -1.60
C GLU A 211 15.15 0.38 -2.03
N ARG A 212 14.11 1.03 -2.56
CA ARG A 212 14.14 2.43 -2.96
C ARG A 212 14.50 3.36 -1.79
N CYS A 213 13.97 3.10 -0.61
CA CYS A 213 14.32 3.86 0.59
C CYS A 213 15.81 3.71 0.94
N LEU A 214 16.32 2.48 0.89
CA LEU A 214 17.76 2.21 1.16
C LEU A 214 18.67 2.82 0.09
N GLU A 215 18.27 2.78 -1.18
CA GLU A 215 19.06 3.34 -2.30
C GLU A 215 19.24 4.85 -2.21
N ILE A 216 18.27 5.58 -1.70
CA ILE A 216 18.39 7.03 -1.48
C ILE A 216 18.99 7.39 -0.13
N GLY A 217 19.52 6.40 0.61
CA GLY A 217 20.24 6.59 1.88
C GLY A 217 19.33 6.77 3.10
N LEU A 218 18.04 6.38 3.05
CA LEU A 218 17.20 6.39 4.25
C LEU A 218 17.56 5.23 5.17
N THR A 219 17.49 5.48 6.45
CA THR A 219 17.66 4.46 7.50
C THR A 219 16.32 3.82 7.81
N ILE A 220 16.24 2.49 7.78
CA ILE A 220 15.05 1.77 8.24
C ILE A 220 15.26 1.39 9.71
N ASP A 221 14.52 2.07 10.58
CA ASP A 221 14.59 1.86 12.03
C ASP A 221 13.50 0.85 12.46
N ARG A 222 13.96 -0.22 13.09
CA ARG A 222 13.15 -1.32 13.64
C ARG A 222 13.36 -1.52 15.14
N THR A 223 13.71 -0.46 15.87
CA THR A 223 13.85 -0.52 17.32
C THR A 223 12.56 -0.89 18.04
N GLU A 224 11.40 -0.56 17.44
CA GLU A 224 10.04 -0.88 17.92
C GLU A 224 9.33 -1.80 16.91
N PHE A 225 9.95 -2.90 16.52
CA PHE A 225 9.44 -3.75 15.47
C PHE A 225 8.74 -5.01 16.01
N TYR A 226 7.56 -5.27 15.47
CA TYR A 226 6.74 -6.45 15.76
C TYR A 226 6.72 -7.37 14.52
N HIS A 227 7.18 -8.60 14.69
CA HIS A 227 7.17 -9.58 13.60
C HIS A 227 5.76 -10.04 13.26
N MET A 228 5.58 -10.60 12.06
CA MET A 228 4.28 -11.08 11.54
C MET A 228 3.52 -12.04 12.46
N GLN A 229 4.17 -12.69 13.41
CA GLN A 229 3.55 -13.63 14.36
C GLN A 229 3.36 -13.04 15.75
N ASP A 230 3.68 -11.77 15.96
CA ASP A 230 3.54 -11.12 17.26
C ASP A 230 2.06 -10.96 17.60
N THR A 231 1.66 -11.54 18.72
CA THR A 231 0.26 -11.55 19.17
C THR A 231 -0.23 -10.20 19.71
N ARG A 232 0.68 -9.26 19.93
CA ARG A 232 0.36 -7.88 20.31
C ARG A 232 -0.19 -7.06 19.15
N ILE A 233 0.01 -7.53 17.90
CA ILE A 233 -0.67 -6.98 16.73
C ILE A 233 -1.90 -7.83 16.44
N ILE A 234 -3.07 -7.22 16.59
CA ILE A 234 -4.35 -7.84 16.21
C ILE A 234 -4.40 -7.98 14.69
N ARG A 235 -4.83 -9.15 14.23
CA ARG A 235 -4.98 -9.46 12.81
C ARG A 235 -6.42 -9.85 12.51
N ALA A 236 -7.15 -8.97 11.87
CA ALA A 236 -8.50 -9.27 11.40
C ALA A 236 -8.41 -10.20 10.18
N PHE A 237 -9.05 -11.36 10.27
CA PHE A 237 -8.98 -12.38 9.22
C PHE A 237 -9.58 -11.89 7.90
N ASP A 238 -8.85 -12.04 6.81
CA ASP A 238 -9.22 -11.58 5.47
C ASP A 238 -9.12 -12.67 4.38
N GLY A 239 -9.02 -13.93 4.79
CA GLY A 239 -8.89 -15.08 3.91
C GLY A 239 -7.42 -15.48 3.65
N PHE A 240 -7.24 -16.62 2.99
CA PHE A 240 -5.91 -17.19 2.72
C PHE A 240 -5.47 -17.01 1.26
N ASN A 241 -6.40 -16.75 0.36
CA ASN A 241 -6.09 -16.66 -1.06
C ASN A 241 -5.81 -15.22 -1.47
N ARG A 242 -4.72 -15.04 -2.21
CA ARG A 242 -4.32 -13.78 -2.85
C ARG A 242 -4.29 -13.95 -4.36
N ILE A 243 -4.62 -12.90 -5.07
CA ILE A 243 -4.47 -12.86 -6.53
C ILE A 243 -3.14 -12.19 -6.84
N ILE A 244 -2.25 -12.91 -7.49
CA ILE A 244 -0.93 -12.43 -7.89
C ILE A 244 -0.86 -12.27 -9.41
N SER A 245 -0.16 -11.25 -9.89
CA SER A 245 0.19 -11.10 -11.30
C SER A 245 1.44 -11.92 -11.60
N LYS A 246 1.38 -12.80 -12.60
CA LYS A 246 2.55 -13.56 -13.02
C LYS A 246 3.64 -12.66 -13.58
N ARG A 247 3.26 -11.60 -14.30
CA ARG A 247 4.21 -10.61 -14.81
C ARG A 247 4.95 -9.91 -13.68
N ASP A 248 4.22 -9.41 -12.70
CA ASP A 248 4.79 -8.60 -11.63
C ASP A 248 5.72 -9.42 -10.74
N THR A 249 5.47 -10.73 -10.58
CA THR A 249 6.42 -11.65 -9.93
C THR A 249 7.74 -11.86 -10.69
N VAL A 250 7.76 -11.54 -11.98
CA VAL A 250 8.97 -11.63 -12.83
C VAL A 250 9.75 -10.31 -12.85
N VAL A 251 9.05 -9.17 -12.87
CA VAL A 251 9.64 -7.84 -13.10
C VAL A 251 9.81 -6.98 -11.87
N TYR A 252 9.62 -7.52 -10.68
CA TYR A 252 9.80 -6.79 -9.43
C TYR A 252 11.27 -6.44 -9.18
N LYS A 253 11.81 -5.49 -9.84
CA LYS A 253 13.19 -5.07 -9.67
C LYS A 253 13.26 -3.61 -9.24
N ARG A 254 14.42 -3.25 -8.65
CA ARG A 254 14.75 -1.87 -8.29
C ARG A 254 14.59 -0.91 -9.46
N GLU A 255 15.05 -1.34 -10.64
CA GLU A 255 15.04 -0.53 -11.86
C GLU A 255 13.66 -0.49 -12.54
N THR A 256 12.62 -1.03 -11.90
CA THR A 256 11.27 -0.91 -12.43
C THR A 256 10.91 0.58 -12.60
N PRO A 257 10.62 1.05 -13.81
CA PRO A 257 10.25 2.46 -14.06
C PRO A 257 8.88 2.79 -13.47
N ASP A 258 8.16 1.78 -13.04
CA ASP A 258 6.82 1.87 -12.46
C ASP A 258 6.90 2.36 -11.01
N ASN A 259 6.42 3.58 -10.77
CA ASN A 259 6.54 4.27 -9.48
C ASN A 259 5.47 5.35 -9.31
N LEU A 260 5.61 6.20 -8.29
CA LEU A 260 4.72 7.34 -8.00
C LEU A 260 4.51 8.26 -9.21
N THR A 261 5.56 8.52 -10.01
CA THR A 261 5.51 9.48 -11.12
C THR A 261 5.01 8.87 -12.43
N SER A 262 4.94 7.54 -12.52
CA SER A 262 4.43 6.83 -13.70
C SER A 262 2.90 6.79 -13.76
N LEU A 263 2.23 7.08 -12.66
CA LEU A 263 0.76 7.16 -12.60
C LEU A 263 0.24 8.35 -13.40
N LYS A 264 -0.70 8.09 -14.30
CA LYS A 264 -1.33 9.12 -15.17
C LYS A 264 -2.84 9.06 -15.09
N ASN A 265 -3.51 10.11 -15.57
CA ASN A 265 -4.97 10.18 -15.69
C ASN A 265 -5.71 9.83 -14.39
N ILE A 266 -5.13 10.22 -13.25
CA ILE A 266 -5.69 9.87 -11.93
C ILE A 266 -6.96 10.69 -11.70
N LYS A 267 -8.06 9.98 -11.40
CA LYS A 267 -9.33 10.59 -11.00
C LYS A 267 -9.74 10.07 -9.64
N TRP A 268 -9.99 10.97 -8.72
CA TRP A 268 -10.40 10.65 -7.36
C TRP A 268 -11.25 11.77 -6.75
N PHE A 269 -12.01 11.42 -5.73
CA PHE A 269 -12.74 12.37 -4.88
C PHE A 269 -12.71 11.88 -3.43
N ILE A 270 -12.82 12.82 -2.48
CA ILE A 270 -12.81 12.48 -1.05
C ILE A 270 -14.25 12.54 -0.52
N THR A 271 -14.64 11.49 0.22
CA THR A 271 -15.86 11.47 1.01
C THR A 271 -15.56 10.90 2.39
N ASN A 272 -15.77 11.69 3.44
CA ASN A 272 -15.42 11.30 4.80
C ASN A 272 -13.96 10.82 4.91
N ASP A 273 -13.77 9.53 5.21
CA ASP A 273 -12.49 8.86 5.38
C ASP A 273 -12.02 8.10 4.11
N TYR A 274 -12.73 8.26 2.98
CA TYR A 274 -12.34 7.62 1.71
C TYR A 274 -11.71 8.61 0.73
N ILE A 275 -10.62 8.18 0.11
CA ILE A 275 -10.14 8.69 -1.18
C ILE A 275 -10.63 7.70 -2.23
N ASN A 276 -11.77 8.01 -2.86
CA ASN A 276 -12.39 7.13 -3.87
C ASN A 276 -11.69 7.30 -5.21
N ILE A 277 -10.88 6.35 -5.60
CA ILE A 277 -10.07 6.37 -6.82
C ILE A 277 -10.84 5.67 -7.93
N THR A 278 -11.40 6.44 -8.85
CA THR A 278 -12.27 5.96 -9.92
C THR A 278 -11.52 5.61 -11.20
N HIS A 279 -10.35 6.18 -11.39
CA HIS A 279 -9.52 5.90 -12.56
C HIS A 279 -8.05 6.24 -12.29
N PHE A 280 -7.15 5.47 -12.89
CA PHE A 280 -5.72 5.77 -13.00
C PHE A 280 -5.10 4.86 -14.06
N ASP A 281 -4.03 5.33 -14.70
CA ASP A 281 -3.20 4.55 -15.59
C ASP A 281 -1.86 4.27 -14.91
N SER A 282 -1.48 3.01 -14.82
CA SER A 282 -0.20 2.56 -14.28
C SER A 282 0.87 2.30 -15.36
N GLY A 283 0.54 2.61 -16.61
CA GLY A 283 1.38 2.27 -17.77
C GLY A 283 1.23 0.82 -18.23
N MET A 284 0.43 0.01 -17.52
CA MET A 284 0.17 -1.39 -17.84
C MET A 284 -1.33 -1.67 -17.81
N ASP A 285 -1.84 -2.29 -18.88
CA ASP A 285 -3.21 -2.79 -18.90
C ASP A 285 -3.32 -4.05 -18.03
N PRO A 286 -4.12 -4.01 -16.95
CA PRO A 286 -4.31 -5.18 -16.08
C PRO A 286 -4.97 -6.35 -16.80
N ASN A 287 -5.76 -6.11 -17.86
CA ASN A 287 -6.43 -7.16 -18.61
C ASN A 287 -5.48 -7.95 -19.54
N SER A 288 -4.32 -7.37 -19.85
CA SER A 288 -3.28 -8.05 -20.64
C SER A 288 -2.38 -8.98 -19.82
N GLN A 289 -2.63 -9.10 -18.51
CA GLN A 289 -1.81 -9.87 -17.58
C GLN A 289 -2.48 -11.21 -17.21
N GLU A 290 -1.65 -12.21 -16.94
CA GLU A 290 -2.09 -13.44 -16.33
C GLU A 290 -2.05 -13.36 -14.81
N TYR A 291 -3.13 -13.80 -14.19
CA TYR A 291 -3.26 -13.87 -12.75
C TYR A 291 -3.33 -15.31 -12.25
N ALA A 292 -2.82 -15.53 -11.05
CA ALA A 292 -2.90 -16.82 -10.38
C ALA A 292 -3.39 -16.62 -8.94
N SER A 293 -4.11 -17.62 -8.42
CA SER A 293 -4.44 -17.68 -7.00
C SER A 293 -3.24 -18.22 -6.22
N HIS A 294 -2.87 -17.52 -5.16
CA HIS A 294 -1.78 -17.88 -4.26
C HIS A 294 -2.35 -18.08 -2.84
N ASP A 295 -2.17 -19.29 -2.29
CA ASP A 295 -2.54 -19.59 -0.90
C ASP A 295 -1.38 -19.30 0.02
N ILE A 296 -1.50 -18.26 0.86
CA ILE A 296 -0.44 -17.79 1.75
C ILE A 296 -0.05 -18.80 2.84
N ARG A 297 -0.87 -19.83 3.12
CA ARG A 297 -0.56 -20.86 4.13
C ARG A 297 0.46 -21.88 3.65
N ASN A 298 0.43 -22.19 2.36
CA ASN A 298 1.20 -23.30 1.81
C ASN A 298 2.66 -22.93 1.55
N GLY A 299 3.07 -21.70 1.86
CA GLY A 299 4.47 -21.26 1.84
C GLY A 299 5.17 -21.43 0.48
N ASN A 300 4.42 -21.61 -0.62
CA ASN A 300 4.99 -21.64 -1.94
C ASN A 300 5.64 -20.29 -2.21
N LYS A 301 6.95 -20.29 -2.42
CA LYS A 301 7.68 -19.09 -2.82
C LYS A 301 7.07 -18.56 -4.10
N LEU A 302 6.87 -17.26 -4.18
CA LEU A 302 6.61 -16.62 -5.45
C LEU A 302 7.82 -16.94 -6.35
N LEU A 303 7.60 -17.75 -7.39
CA LEU A 303 8.69 -18.25 -8.24
C LEU A 303 9.32 -17.09 -8.99
N VAL A 304 10.60 -16.88 -8.74
CA VAL A 304 11.45 -16.06 -9.62
C VAL A 304 11.94 -16.97 -10.74
N PRO A 305 11.75 -16.63 -12.03
CA PRO A 305 12.25 -17.44 -13.15
C PRO A 305 13.76 -17.64 -13.05
N GLN A 306 14.22 -18.86 -13.44
CA GLN A 306 15.64 -19.15 -13.57
C GLN A 306 16.28 -18.17 -14.56
N GLY A 307 17.34 -17.48 -14.13
CA GLY A 307 18.10 -16.55 -14.98
C GLY A 307 18.23 -15.13 -14.41
N TYR A 308 17.50 -14.79 -13.40
CA TYR A 308 17.66 -13.53 -12.66
C TYR A 308 18.61 -13.72 -11.48
N ASP A 309 19.51 -12.75 -11.33
CA ASP A 309 20.58 -12.74 -10.31
C ASP A 309 20.03 -13.17 -8.94
N ARG A 310 20.62 -14.25 -8.41
CA ARG A 310 20.19 -14.96 -7.20
C ARG A 310 20.55 -14.20 -5.92
N ARG A 311 20.44 -12.91 -5.86
CA ARG A 311 20.39 -12.23 -4.55
C ARG A 311 19.02 -12.51 -3.96
N SER A 312 19.00 -13.62 -3.26
CA SER A 312 17.86 -14.41 -2.82
C SER A 312 16.83 -13.58 -2.04
N TRP A 313 15.83 -13.10 -2.74
CA TRP A 313 14.59 -12.65 -2.12
C TRP A 313 13.70 -13.89 -1.89
N LYS A 314 13.92 -14.54 -0.77
CA LYS A 314 13.07 -15.61 -0.31
C LYS A 314 11.93 -14.99 0.49
N ILE A 315 10.77 -14.81 -0.11
CA ILE A 315 9.54 -14.61 0.68
C ILE A 315 9.26 -15.94 1.38
N ASN A 316 9.75 -16.07 2.59
CA ASN A 316 9.42 -17.20 3.45
C ASN A 316 8.01 -16.95 4.04
N THR A 317 6.97 -17.39 3.35
CA THR A 317 5.61 -17.43 3.87
C THR A 317 5.37 -18.68 4.74
N THR A 318 6.39 -19.17 5.43
CA THR A 318 6.24 -20.32 6.31
C THR A 318 5.50 -19.92 7.58
N PHE A 319 4.18 -20.02 7.54
CA PHE A 319 3.38 -20.09 8.76
C PHE A 319 3.63 -21.48 9.38
N LYS A 320 4.52 -21.57 10.38
CA LYS A 320 4.56 -22.76 11.20
C LYS A 320 3.22 -22.88 11.93
N LYS A 321 2.54 -23.99 11.70
CA LYS A 321 1.40 -24.41 12.53
C LYS A 321 1.89 -24.54 13.98
N HIS A 322 1.40 -23.70 14.87
CA HIS A 322 1.32 -24.02 16.28
C HIS A 322 -0.17 -24.20 16.59
N PHE A 323 -0.51 -25.45 16.87
CA PHE A 323 -1.76 -25.84 17.52
C PHE A 323 -1.65 -25.50 19.01
#